data_6c0d1f2ce859c999b0b1e78a18bfeb88
#
_entry.id   6c0d1f2ce859c999b0b1e78a18bfeb88
#
_cell.length_a   1.000
_cell.length_b   1.000
_cell.length_c   1.000
_cell.angle_alpha   90.00
_cell.angle_beta   90.00
_cell.angle_gamma   90.00
#
_symmetry.space_group_name_H-M   'P 1'
#
loop_
_entity.id
_entity.type
_entity.pdbx_description
1 polymer ?
#
loop_
_entity_poly.entity_id
_entity_poly.type
_entity_poly.pdbx_seq_one_letter_code
_entity_poly.pdbx_strand_id
1 'polypeptide(L)'
;MFTVLFYTNSYSQKTLELKNSNLEGVSPEGKFWWWNNVTRKGADATFSVENFDTNPGSQRALKVETYRLGEKGFHLSSQYNQKFKGKEGDVVTIIFHAKNKGGNGKMKVVIQSDVKGSFQGKDFILTEDWAKYSQTFSLKSNSSNQAIRFWYMTEGTEFFLDDVSVSK
;
A
#
# COMPACT_ATOMS: atom_id res chain seq x y z
N MET A 1 43.22 27.70 -8.70
CA MET A 1 41.80 27.46 -9.01
C MET A 1 41.57 25.97 -8.81
N PHE A 2 40.96 25.56 -7.70
CA PHE A 2 40.67 24.13 -7.43
C PHE A 2 39.23 23.84 -7.90
N THR A 3 39.10 22.94 -8.87
CA THR A 3 37.80 22.46 -9.35
C THR A 3 37.39 21.26 -8.49
N VAL A 4 36.36 21.41 -7.66
CA VAL A 4 35.79 20.29 -6.88
C VAL A 4 34.79 19.58 -7.78
N LEU A 5 35.13 18.36 -8.18
CA LEU A 5 34.21 17.45 -8.89
C LEU A 5 33.30 16.79 -7.87
N PHE A 6 32.02 17.16 -7.86
CA PHE A 6 30.99 16.45 -7.12
C PHE A 6 30.58 15.20 -7.92
N TYR A 7 30.97 14.02 -7.46
CA TYR A 7 30.41 12.76 -7.94
C TYR A 7 29.04 12.56 -7.30
N THR A 8 27.99 12.82 -8.05
CA THR A 8 26.64 12.37 -7.65
C THR A 8 26.50 10.89 -8.00
N ASN A 9 26.63 10.02 -7.00
CA ASN A 9 26.25 8.62 -7.15
C ASN A 9 24.71 8.53 -7.26
N SER A 10 24.18 8.51 -8.47
CA SER A 10 22.80 8.16 -8.70
C SER A 10 22.63 6.65 -8.53
N TYR A 11 22.25 6.21 -7.33
CA TYR A 11 21.80 4.84 -7.14
C TYR A 11 20.46 4.67 -7.89
N SER A 12 20.48 3.91 -8.97
CA SER A 12 19.25 3.48 -9.64
C SER A 12 18.48 2.57 -8.69
N GLN A 13 17.34 3.02 -8.18
CA GLN A 13 16.44 2.17 -7.41
C GLN A 13 15.90 1.05 -8.32
N LYS A 14 16.08 -0.19 -7.91
CA LYS A 14 15.54 -1.35 -8.63
C LYS A 14 14.08 -1.53 -8.27
N THR A 15 13.20 -1.52 -9.27
CA THR A 15 11.79 -1.89 -9.08
C THR A 15 11.70 -3.37 -8.69
N LEU A 16 10.94 -3.66 -7.64
CA LEU A 16 10.63 -5.03 -7.25
C LEU A 16 9.47 -5.54 -8.10
N GLU A 17 9.65 -6.71 -8.72
CA GLU A 17 8.55 -7.36 -9.44
C GLU A 17 7.52 -7.88 -8.44
N LEU A 18 6.44 -7.15 -8.28
CA LEU A 18 5.30 -7.53 -7.46
C LEU A 18 4.23 -8.19 -8.35
N LYS A 19 3.78 -9.37 -7.96
CA LYS A 19 2.73 -10.09 -8.67
C LYS A 19 1.37 -9.42 -8.43
N ASN A 20 0.62 -9.14 -9.51
CA ASN A 20 -0.71 -8.51 -9.44
C ASN A 20 -0.73 -7.22 -8.60
N SER A 21 0.33 -6.43 -8.68
CA SER A 21 0.43 -5.14 -7.98
C SER A 21 -0.47 -4.07 -8.61
N ASN A 22 -0.82 -4.25 -9.88
CA ASN A 22 -1.78 -3.45 -10.63
C ASN A 22 -3.25 -3.85 -10.40
N LEU A 23 -3.52 -4.79 -9.49
CA LEU A 23 -4.87 -5.23 -9.10
C LEU A 23 -5.78 -5.70 -10.26
N GLU A 24 -5.20 -6.16 -11.38
CA GLU A 24 -5.97 -6.65 -12.54
C GLU A 24 -6.32 -8.15 -12.44
N GLY A 25 -5.54 -8.93 -11.70
CA GLY A 25 -5.74 -10.37 -11.54
C GLY A 25 -6.71 -10.71 -10.43
N VAL A 26 -7.85 -11.34 -10.79
CA VAL A 26 -8.94 -11.69 -9.86
C VAL A 26 -9.26 -13.18 -9.99
N SER A 27 -9.54 -13.83 -8.87
CA SER A 27 -10.05 -15.21 -8.84
C SER A 27 -11.51 -15.27 -9.30
N PRO A 28 -12.04 -16.46 -9.66
CA PRO A 28 -13.46 -16.62 -9.97
C PRO A 28 -14.43 -16.17 -8.86
N GLU A 29 -13.98 -16.19 -7.60
CA GLU A 29 -14.74 -15.73 -6.43
C GLU A 29 -14.62 -14.22 -6.18
N GLY A 30 -14.00 -13.45 -7.11
CA GLY A 30 -13.88 -11.99 -7.01
C GLY A 30 -12.82 -11.52 -6.00
N LYS A 31 -11.79 -12.34 -5.71
CA LYS A 31 -10.69 -11.95 -4.82
C LYS A 31 -9.44 -11.63 -5.62
N PHE A 32 -8.80 -10.51 -5.33
CA PHE A 32 -7.51 -10.17 -5.94
C PHE A 32 -6.43 -11.18 -5.55
N TRP A 33 -5.78 -11.77 -6.52
CA TRP A 33 -4.63 -12.64 -6.29
C TRP A 33 -3.49 -11.86 -5.61
N TRP A 34 -2.80 -12.50 -4.70
CA TRP A 34 -1.69 -11.92 -3.92
C TRP A 34 -2.10 -10.85 -2.91
N TRP A 35 -3.39 -10.60 -2.73
CA TRP A 35 -3.91 -9.70 -1.71
C TRP A 35 -4.73 -10.46 -0.66
N ASN A 36 -4.59 -10.05 0.58
CA ASN A 36 -5.37 -10.58 1.70
C ASN A 36 -6.05 -9.43 2.44
N ASN A 37 -7.36 -9.45 2.46
CA ASN A 37 -8.19 -8.46 3.12
C ASN A 37 -8.53 -8.96 4.54
N VAL A 38 -8.44 -8.05 5.51
CA VAL A 38 -8.53 -8.38 6.93
C VAL A 38 -9.54 -7.48 7.61
N THR A 39 -10.52 -8.12 8.25
CA THR A 39 -11.42 -7.51 9.25
C THR A 39 -11.28 -8.25 10.57
N ARG A 40 -11.04 -7.56 11.67
CA ARG A 40 -10.82 -8.16 13.00
C ARG A 40 -11.36 -7.27 14.12
N LYS A 41 -11.60 -7.87 15.31
CA LYS A 41 -11.88 -7.12 16.54
C LYS A 41 -12.99 -6.07 16.41
N GLY A 42 -14.12 -6.48 15.84
CA GLY A 42 -15.26 -5.60 15.65
C GLY A 42 -15.19 -4.67 14.45
N ALA A 43 -14.10 -4.68 13.67
CA ALA A 43 -14.09 -4.01 12.37
C ALA A 43 -15.10 -4.66 11.42
N ASP A 44 -15.71 -3.86 10.54
CA ASP A 44 -16.67 -4.30 9.55
C ASP A 44 -16.47 -3.54 8.25
N ALA A 45 -16.29 -4.26 7.15
CA ALA A 45 -16.09 -3.72 5.81
C ALA A 45 -16.36 -4.75 4.72
N THR A 46 -16.75 -4.29 3.55
CA THR A 46 -16.81 -5.08 2.33
C THR A 46 -15.60 -4.77 1.44
N PHE A 47 -14.98 -5.81 0.91
CA PHE A 47 -13.91 -5.72 -0.08
C PHE A 47 -14.43 -6.27 -1.40
N SER A 48 -14.38 -5.50 -2.45
CA SER A 48 -14.90 -5.85 -3.76
C SER A 48 -13.99 -5.39 -4.90
N VAL A 49 -14.25 -5.94 -6.09
CA VAL A 49 -13.61 -5.51 -7.33
C VAL A 49 -14.44 -4.37 -7.90
N GLU A 50 -13.83 -3.23 -8.13
CA GLU A 50 -14.40 -2.12 -8.88
C GLU A 50 -13.96 -2.21 -10.35
N ASN A 51 -14.92 -2.06 -11.29
CA ASN A 51 -14.65 -2.18 -12.73
C ASN A 51 -15.01 -0.92 -13.53
N PHE A 52 -15.63 0.06 -12.91
CA PHE A 52 -16.12 1.28 -13.60
C PHE A 52 -15.39 2.53 -13.14
N ASP A 53 -15.09 2.62 -11.86
CA ASP A 53 -14.43 3.74 -11.24
C ASP A 53 -12.98 3.35 -10.88
N THR A 54 -12.16 3.15 -11.91
CA THR A 54 -10.79 2.68 -11.80
C THR A 54 -9.79 3.82 -12.02
N ASN A 55 -8.53 3.61 -11.64
CA ASN A 55 -7.45 4.54 -11.99
C ASN A 55 -7.33 4.63 -13.52
N PRO A 56 -7.07 5.82 -14.11
CA PRO A 56 -6.92 5.96 -15.56
C PRO A 56 -5.90 4.97 -16.16
N GLY A 57 -6.38 4.13 -17.08
CA GLY A 57 -5.58 3.08 -17.72
C GLY A 57 -5.74 1.69 -17.11
N SER A 58 -6.37 1.55 -15.94
CA SER A 58 -6.70 0.27 -15.31
C SER A 58 -8.11 -0.20 -15.67
N GLN A 59 -8.33 -1.52 -15.60
CA GLN A 59 -9.66 -2.14 -15.78
C GLN A 59 -10.32 -2.47 -14.44
N ARG A 60 -9.55 -2.58 -13.37
CA ARG A 60 -10.02 -2.96 -12.05
C ARG A 60 -9.30 -2.17 -10.96
N ALA A 61 -9.97 -2.01 -9.83
CA ALA A 61 -9.41 -1.47 -8.62
C ALA A 61 -9.98 -2.21 -7.40
N LEU A 62 -9.27 -2.22 -6.28
CA LEU A 62 -9.80 -2.69 -5.02
C LEU A 62 -10.69 -1.60 -4.42
N LYS A 63 -11.98 -1.92 -4.22
CA LYS A 63 -12.91 -1.10 -3.47
C LYS A 63 -13.08 -1.64 -2.05
N VAL A 64 -13.07 -0.76 -1.06
CA VAL A 64 -13.27 -1.08 0.36
C VAL A 64 -14.34 -0.16 0.94
N GLU A 65 -15.51 -0.71 1.23
CA GLU A 65 -16.58 0.00 1.94
C GLU A 65 -16.42 -0.24 3.43
N THR A 66 -16.20 0.83 4.19
CA THR A 66 -15.91 0.76 5.63
C THR A 66 -17.17 1.11 6.43
N TYR A 67 -17.65 0.17 7.22
CA TYR A 67 -18.84 0.37 8.07
C TYR A 67 -18.47 0.67 9.52
N ARG A 68 -17.44 0.01 10.03
CA ARG A 68 -16.95 0.20 11.39
C ARG A 68 -15.45 -0.10 11.48
N LEU A 69 -14.70 0.77 12.12
CA LEU A 69 -13.31 0.51 12.47
C LEU A 69 -13.24 -0.45 13.68
N GLY A 70 -12.20 -1.26 13.73
CA GLY A 70 -11.91 -2.05 14.92
C GLY A 70 -11.19 -1.21 15.98
N GLU A 71 -10.88 -1.84 17.11
CA GLU A 71 -10.17 -1.19 18.23
C GLU A 71 -8.83 -0.57 17.84
N LYS A 72 -8.21 -1.03 16.76
CA LYS A 72 -6.91 -0.54 16.23
C LYS A 72 -6.93 -0.46 14.72
N GLY A 73 -6.22 0.50 14.15
CA GLY A 73 -6.20 0.75 12.70
C GLY A 73 -5.82 -0.44 11.82
N PHE A 74 -5.03 -1.39 12.33
CA PHE A 74 -4.66 -2.60 11.57
C PHE A 74 -5.76 -3.67 11.54
N HIS A 75 -6.87 -3.48 12.24
CA HIS A 75 -7.99 -4.42 12.23
C HIS A 75 -8.78 -4.38 10.93
N LEU A 76 -8.65 -3.30 10.16
CA LEU A 76 -9.22 -3.14 8.83
C LEU A 76 -8.10 -2.82 7.84
N SER A 77 -7.73 -3.79 7.01
CA SER A 77 -6.56 -3.63 6.13
C SER A 77 -6.57 -4.55 4.92
N SER A 78 -5.87 -4.12 3.87
CA SER A 78 -5.41 -4.99 2.78
C SER A 78 -3.91 -5.21 2.90
N GLN A 79 -3.49 -6.46 2.87
CA GLN A 79 -2.10 -6.87 2.95
C GLN A 79 -1.65 -7.50 1.64
N TYR A 80 -0.52 -7.05 1.11
CA TYR A 80 0.14 -7.72 0.01
C TYR A 80 0.84 -8.99 0.49
N ASN A 81 0.53 -10.14 -0.09
CA ASN A 81 0.98 -11.44 0.40
C ASN A 81 2.41 -11.79 0.00
N GLN A 82 2.92 -11.27 -1.12
CA GLN A 82 4.31 -11.49 -1.49
C GLN A 82 5.22 -10.72 -0.55
N LYS A 83 6.16 -11.43 0.06
CA LYS A 83 7.20 -10.84 0.91
C LYS A 83 8.45 -10.55 0.06
N PHE A 84 9.25 -9.61 0.51
CA PHE A 84 10.53 -9.32 -0.12
C PHE A 84 11.66 -9.23 0.92
N LYS A 85 12.90 -9.42 0.42
CA LYS A 85 14.10 -9.33 1.27
C LYS A 85 14.53 -7.88 1.42
N GLY A 86 14.88 -7.50 2.64
CA GLY A 86 15.45 -6.19 2.95
C GLY A 86 16.46 -6.26 4.08
N LYS A 87 17.43 -5.36 4.03
CA LYS A 87 18.40 -5.14 5.10
C LYS A 87 18.05 -3.85 5.84
N GLU A 88 18.47 -3.75 7.09
CA GLU A 88 18.40 -2.51 7.83
C GLU A 88 19.15 -1.40 7.08
N GLY A 89 18.52 -0.23 6.97
CA GLY A 89 19.04 0.91 6.21
C GLY A 89 18.69 0.90 4.72
N ASP A 90 18.22 -0.23 4.14
CA ASP A 90 17.72 -0.23 2.75
C ASP A 90 16.59 0.78 2.60
N VAL A 91 16.61 1.54 1.52
CA VAL A 91 15.59 2.53 1.18
C VAL A 91 14.55 1.92 0.27
N VAL A 92 13.30 1.89 0.71
CA VAL A 92 12.17 1.32 -0.04
C VAL A 92 11.13 2.40 -0.31
N THR A 93 10.78 2.60 -1.57
CA THR A 93 9.72 3.52 -1.99
C THR A 93 8.50 2.73 -2.42
N ILE A 94 7.35 3.03 -1.82
CA ILE A 94 6.04 2.48 -2.16
C ILE A 94 5.27 3.59 -2.87
N ILE A 95 4.78 3.31 -4.08
CA ILE A 95 3.93 4.19 -4.87
C ILE A 95 2.60 3.47 -5.08
N PHE A 96 1.49 4.18 -5.02
CA PHE A 96 0.15 3.63 -5.24
C PHE A 96 -0.79 4.73 -5.73
N HIS A 97 -1.85 4.33 -6.43
CA HIS A 97 -2.97 5.20 -6.75
C HIS A 97 -4.13 4.89 -5.80
N ALA A 98 -4.77 5.92 -5.29
CA ALA A 98 -5.90 5.76 -4.40
C ALA A 98 -6.82 6.97 -4.47
N LYS A 99 -8.06 6.76 -4.04
CA LYS A 99 -9.04 7.81 -3.77
C LYS A 99 -9.98 7.39 -2.65
N ASN A 100 -10.78 8.34 -2.16
CA ASN A 100 -11.82 8.10 -1.18
C ASN A 100 -13.07 8.86 -1.58
N LYS A 101 -14.23 8.20 -1.61
CA LYS A 101 -15.49 8.84 -1.95
C LYS A 101 -15.83 9.94 -0.96
N GLY A 102 -16.09 11.15 -1.47
CA GLY A 102 -16.29 12.36 -0.66
C GLY A 102 -15.00 13.01 -0.16
N GLY A 103 -13.81 12.45 -0.48
CA GLY A 103 -12.51 12.94 -0.02
C GLY A 103 -12.29 12.80 1.50
N ASN A 104 -11.12 13.24 1.97
CA ASN A 104 -10.74 13.24 3.39
C ASN A 104 -10.67 11.88 4.10
N GLY A 105 -10.83 10.75 3.40
CA GLY A 105 -10.61 9.42 3.93
C GLY A 105 -9.15 9.22 4.32
N LYS A 106 -8.92 8.75 5.56
CA LYS A 106 -7.57 8.49 6.07
C LYS A 106 -7.15 7.06 5.79
N MET A 107 -6.04 6.91 5.08
CA MET A 107 -5.38 5.63 4.83
C MET A 107 -3.96 5.66 5.40
N LYS A 108 -3.49 4.54 5.95
CA LYS A 108 -2.09 4.38 6.36
C LYS A 108 -1.40 3.32 5.52
N VAL A 109 -0.28 3.67 4.91
CA VAL A 109 0.64 2.73 4.28
C VAL A 109 1.65 2.25 5.32
N VAL A 110 1.86 0.96 5.38
CA VAL A 110 2.71 0.31 6.40
C VAL A 110 3.70 -0.61 5.72
N ILE A 111 4.95 -0.53 6.18
CA ILE A 111 5.98 -1.54 5.94
C ILE A 111 6.38 -2.17 7.27
N GLN A 112 6.48 -3.49 7.29
CA GLN A 112 6.73 -4.26 8.50
C GLN A 112 7.37 -5.60 8.16
N SER A 113 8.26 -6.10 9.01
CA SER A 113 8.77 -7.47 8.95
C SER A 113 8.29 -8.31 10.12
N ASP A 114 8.75 -9.55 10.19
CA ASP A 114 8.59 -10.47 11.32
C ASP A 114 9.46 -10.11 12.54
N VAL A 115 10.37 -9.14 12.39
CA VAL A 115 11.23 -8.65 13.48
C VAL A 115 10.47 -7.65 14.34
N LYS A 116 10.49 -7.84 15.66
CA LYS A 116 9.86 -6.91 16.62
C LYS A 116 10.46 -5.49 16.46
N GLY A 117 9.59 -4.48 16.41
CA GLY A 117 10.00 -3.08 16.26
C GLY A 117 10.25 -2.62 14.81
N SER A 118 10.14 -3.51 13.82
CA SER A 118 10.33 -3.17 12.41
C SER A 118 9.22 -2.33 11.79
N PHE A 119 8.10 -2.17 12.48
CA PHE A 119 6.94 -1.44 12.01
C PHE A 119 7.25 0.01 11.68
N GLN A 120 6.82 0.45 10.50
CA GLN A 120 6.80 1.85 10.08
C GLN A 120 5.52 2.11 9.30
N GLY A 121 4.96 3.30 9.44
CA GLY A 121 3.73 3.68 8.72
C GLY A 121 3.64 5.16 8.48
N LYS A 122 2.95 5.53 7.40
CA LYS A 122 2.66 6.91 7.00
C LYS A 122 1.18 7.06 6.72
N ASP A 123 0.55 8.07 7.32
CA ASP A 123 -0.83 8.43 7.08
C ASP A 123 -0.95 9.31 5.83
N PHE A 124 -2.01 9.08 5.07
CA PHE A 124 -2.44 9.87 3.92
C PHE A 124 -3.90 10.25 4.10
N ILE A 125 -4.23 11.48 3.76
CA ILE A 125 -5.60 11.93 3.55
C ILE A 125 -5.83 11.85 2.05
N LEU A 126 -6.82 11.06 1.64
CA LEU A 126 -7.09 10.82 0.23
C LEU A 126 -8.04 11.88 -0.33
N THR A 127 -7.87 12.18 -1.59
CA THR A 127 -8.76 13.04 -2.39
C THR A 127 -9.95 12.25 -2.92
N GLU A 128 -10.98 12.94 -3.39
CA GLU A 128 -12.14 12.35 -4.06
C GLU A 128 -11.76 11.82 -5.45
N ASP A 129 -10.86 12.50 -6.13
CA ASP A 129 -10.32 12.08 -7.41
C ASP A 129 -9.14 11.13 -7.23
N TRP A 130 -8.92 10.26 -8.23
CA TRP A 130 -7.75 9.42 -8.29
C TRP A 130 -6.45 10.23 -8.24
N ALA A 131 -5.60 9.90 -7.28
CA ALA A 131 -4.31 10.56 -7.11
C ALA A 131 -3.20 9.54 -6.84
N LYS A 132 -1.99 9.91 -7.27
CA LYS A 132 -0.77 9.15 -7.00
C LYS A 132 -0.19 9.57 -5.66
N TYR A 133 0.07 8.59 -4.80
CA TYR A 133 0.72 8.75 -3.52
C TYR A 133 2.06 8.02 -3.50
N SER A 134 3.00 8.52 -2.71
CA SER A 134 4.32 7.92 -2.56
C SER A 134 4.85 8.05 -1.15
N GLN A 135 5.52 7.02 -0.65
CA GLN A 135 6.23 7.06 0.62
C GLN A 135 7.52 6.24 0.54
N THR A 136 8.59 6.87 0.98
CA THR A 136 9.89 6.23 1.15
C THR A 136 10.13 5.89 2.62
N PHE A 137 10.57 4.66 2.87
CA PHE A 137 10.94 4.15 4.18
C PHE A 137 12.39 3.70 4.18
N SER A 138 13.12 3.92 5.27
CA SER A 138 14.37 3.23 5.55
C SER A 138 14.07 2.02 6.43
N LEU A 139 14.38 0.80 5.97
CA LEU A 139 14.04 -0.43 6.69
C LEU A 139 14.73 -0.49 8.05
N LYS A 140 14.02 -0.94 9.07
CA LYS A 140 14.47 -1.03 10.47
C LYS A 140 15.01 -2.40 10.86
N SER A 141 15.09 -3.33 9.93
CA SER A 141 15.54 -4.69 10.24
C SER A 141 15.98 -5.45 9.01
N ASN A 142 16.93 -6.38 9.22
CA ASN A 142 17.24 -7.43 8.25
C ASN A 142 16.12 -8.47 8.27
N SER A 143 15.45 -8.71 7.16
CA SER A 143 14.44 -9.74 7.05
C SER A 143 14.21 -10.18 5.61
N SER A 144 13.88 -11.45 5.41
CA SER A 144 13.33 -11.98 4.15
C SER A 144 11.81 -11.78 4.04
N ASN A 145 11.17 -11.26 5.11
CA ASN A 145 9.72 -11.20 5.27
C ASN A 145 9.19 -9.78 5.41
N GLN A 146 9.73 -8.83 4.65
CA GLN A 146 9.15 -7.47 4.59
C GLN A 146 7.77 -7.53 3.95
N ALA A 147 6.78 -6.90 4.57
CA ALA A 147 5.38 -6.89 4.13
C ALA A 147 4.86 -5.47 3.96
N ILE A 148 3.97 -5.29 2.99
CA ILE A 148 3.27 -4.03 2.76
C ILE A 148 1.81 -4.20 3.13
N ARG A 149 1.24 -3.19 3.79
CA ARG A 149 -0.17 -3.15 4.19
C ARG A 149 -0.75 -1.77 3.99
N PHE A 150 -2.05 -1.74 3.70
CA PHE A 150 -2.86 -0.53 3.65
C PHE A 150 -3.95 -0.64 4.72
N TRP A 151 -3.98 0.30 5.67
CA TRP A 151 -4.99 0.35 6.72
C TRP A 151 -6.02 1.43 6.39
N TYR A 152 -7.28 1.10 6.49
CA TYR A 152 -8.40 2.01 6.22
C TYR A 152 -8.89 2.56 7.56
N MET A 153 -8.83 3.89 7.74
CA MET A 153 -8.91 4.53 9.05
C MET A 153 -10.04 5.57 9.16
N THR A 154 -11.04 5.49 8.28
CA THR A 154 -12.25 6.33 8.31
C THR A 154 -13.46 5.42 8.11
N GLU A 155 -14.47 5.57 8.97
CA GLU A 155 -15.75 4.85 8.89
C GLU A 155 -16.72 5.50 7.90
N GLY A 156 -17.70 4.71 7.42
CA GLY A 156 -18.81 5.22 6.65
C GLY A 156 -18.43 5.77 5.27
N THR A 157 -17.35 5.24 4.67
CA THR A 157 -16.86 5.71 3.38
C THR A 157 -16.32 4.59 2.50
N GLU A 158 -16.05 4.91 1.24
CA GLU A 158 -15.48 4.00 0.26
C GLU A 158 -14.06 4.41 -0.07
N PHE A 159 -13.12 3.47 0.06
CA PHE A 159 -11.74 3.60 -0.41
C PHE A 159 -11.53 2.84 -1.69
N PHE A 160 -10.67 3.37 -2.55
CA PHE A 160 -10.23 2.71 -3.77
C PHE A 160 -8.72 2.69 -3.80
N LEU A 161 -8.15 1.55 -4.20
CA LEU A 161 -6.70 1.32 -4.26
C LEU A 161 -6.35 0.62 -5.57
N ASP A 162 -5.28 1.08 -6.21
CA ASP A 162 -4.79 0.54 -7.47
C ASP A 162 -3.29 0.80 -7.67
N ASP A 163 -2.69 0.12 -8.67
CA ASP A 163 -1.33 0.36 -9.17
C ASP A 163 -0.26 0.50 -8.09
N VAL A 164 -0.17 -0.49 -7.21
CA VAL A 164 0.86 -0.51 -6.17
C VAL A 164 2.21 -0.93 -6.77
N SER A 165 3.22 -0.11 -6.63
CA SER A 165 4.59 -0.44 -7.02
C SER A 165 5.57 -0.21 -5.89
N VAL A 166 6.67 -0.96 -5.91
CA VAL A 166 7.72 -0.90 -4.89
C VAL A 166 9.08 -0.90 -5.58
N SER A 167 9.94 0.02 -5.17
CA SER A 167 11.34 0.07 -5.58
C SER A 167 12.26 0.08 -4.35
N LYS A 168 13.47 -0.46 -4.55
CA LYS A 168 14.50 -0.59 -3.53
C LYS A 168 15.86 -0.22 -4.09
#